data_89988b2a799253012630cf82b8ff2f76
#
_entry.id   89988b2a799253012630cf82b8ff2f76
#
_cell.length_a   1.000
_cell.length_b   1.000
_cell.length_c   1.000
_cell.angle_alpha   90.00
_cell.angle_beta   90.00
_cell.angle_gamma   90.00
#
_symmetry.space_group_name_H-M   'P 1'
#
loop_
_entity.id
_entity.type
_entity.pdbx_description
1 polymer ?
#
loop_
_entity_poly.entity_id
_entity_poly.type
_entity_poly.pdbx_seq_one_letter_code
_entity_poly.pdbx_strand_id
1 'polypeptide(L)'
;DYYQAEITAFPIFGNIVYVKKDSLGIEILPDSVMVNPAISDRINSIKRIETDNIFEIPKTLESKQTFEQEIPYYNASKVNMTLLQKLIGDTVIQHNISLDDYALAKYSCPLDTVIRRMLQVSDNMLAEHLLLAAGMVLTDSLSTDYTINTVKESLMKNLPSQVFWADGSGLSRYNRCTPAS
;
A
#
# COMPACT_ATOMS: atom_id res chain seq x y z
N ASP A 1 -5.32 -9.95 3.65
CA ASP A 1 -5.11 -10.54 2.31
C ASP A 1 -3.63 -10.46 1.95
N TYR A 2 -3.04 -11.57 1.54
CA TYR A 2 -1.61 -11.58 1.21
C TYR A 2 -1.28 -10.86 -0.11
N TYR A 3 -2.30 -10.46 -0.86
CA TYR A 3 -2.17 -9.68 -2.11
C TYR A 3 -2.24 -8.17 -1.91
N GLN A 4 -2.73 -7.72 -0.77
CA GLN A 4 -2.91 -6.31 -0.49
C GLN A 4 -1.87 -5.84 0.52
N ALA A 5 -1.18 -4.75 0.22
CA ALA A 5 -0.28 -4.13 1.17
C ALA A 5 -1.05 -3.63 2.40
N GLU A 6 -0.49 -3.85 3.58
CA GLU A 6 -1.08 -3.37 4.83
C GLU A 6 -1.10 -1.83 4.84
N ILE A 7 -2.21 -1.25 5.29
CA ILE A 7 -2.31 0.19 5.48
C ILE A 7 -1.63 0.55 6.82
N THR A 8 -0.65 1.43 6.77
CA THR A 8 0.08 1.91 7.95
C THR A 8 0.17 3.42 7.95
N ALA A 9 0.35 4.02 9.13
CA ALA A 9 0.48 5.47 9.26
C ALA A 9 1.70 6.04 8.51
N PHE A 10 2.73 5.24 8.28
CA PHE A 10 3.97 5.63 7.62
C PHE A 10 4.47 4.51 6.70
N PRO A 11 3.89 4.35 5.50
CA PRO A 11 4.32 3.32 4.56
C PRO A 11 5.68 3.67 3.95
N ILE A 12 6.64 2.76 4.07
CA ILE A 12 7.95 2.87 3.42
C ILE A 12 7.95 1.89 2.25
N PHE A 13 8.40 2.32 1.07
CA PHE A 13 8.30 1.55 -0.18
C PHE A 13 6.88 1.03 -0.47
N GLY A 14 5.83 1.75 -0.06
CA GLY A 14 4.45 1.31 -0.28
C GLY A 14 4.09 0.01 0.44
N ASN A 15 4.84 -0.38 1.49
CA ASN A 15 4.68 -1.65 2.22
C ASN A 15 4.78 -2.90 1.32
N ILE A 16 5.58 -2.81 0.26
CA ILE A 16 5.86 -3.90 -0.68
C ILE A 16 7.35 -4.15 -0.84
N VAL A 17 7.68 -5.38 -1.22
CA VAL A 17 8.97 -5.73 -1.80
C VAL A 17 8.82 -5.66 -3.31
N TYR A 18 9.63 -4.85 -3.96
CA TYR A 18 9.73 -4.78 -5.41
C TYR A 18 10.91 -5.61 -5.87
N VAL A 19 10.65 -6.56 -6.76
CA VAL A 19 11.68 -7.40 -7.37
C VAL A 19 11.69 -7.14 -8.85
N LYS A 20 12.83 -6.71 -9.36
CA LYS A 20 13.08 -6.51 -10.78
C LYS A 20 14.27 -7.36 -11.23
N LYS A 21 14.13 -8.02 -12.36
CA LYS A 21 15.23 -8.68 -13.06
C LYS A 21 15.33 -8.13 -14.48
N ASP A 22 16.53 -7.78 -14.87
CA ASP A 22 16.89 -7.36 -16.22
C ASP A 22 18.27 -7.91 -16.62
N SER A 23 18.87 -7.37 -17.69
CA SER A 23 20.19 -7.77 -18.17
C SER A 23 21.35 -7.43 -17.21
N LEU A 24 21.13 -6.54 -16.25
CA LEU A 24 22.11 -6.14 -15.23
C LEU A 24 22.07 -7.03 -13.99
N GLY A 25 20.99 -7.78 -13.78
CA GLY A 25 20.82 -8.67 -12.64
C GLY A 25 19.45 -8.61 -12.01
N ILE A 26 19.41 -8.98 -10.73
CA ILE A 26 18.19 -8.93 -9.90
C ILE A 26 18.35 -7.79 -8.89
N GLU A 27 17.42 -6.86 -8.91
CA GLU A 27 17.25 -5.79 -7.94
C GLU A 27 16.08 -6.11 -7.02
N ILE A 28 16.27 -5.93 -5.72
CA ILE A 28 15.24 -6.14 -4.69
C ILE A 28 15.20 -4.91 -3.80
N LEU A 29 14.03 -4.30 -3.67
CA LEU A 29 13.82 -3.11 -2.85
C LEU A 29 12.60 -3.28 -1.91
N PRO A 30 12.76 -3.04 -0.60
CA PRO A 30 14.02 -2.92 0.13
C PRO A 30 14.67 -4.30 0.34
N ASP A 31 15.95 -4.39 0.10
CA ASP A 31 16.75 -5.64 0.19
C ASP A 31 16.65 -6.32 1.56
N SER A 32 16.52 -5.50 2.59
CA SER A 32 16.50 -5.94 3.99
C SER A 32 15.22 -6.66 4.44
N VAL A 33 14.18 -6.66 3.62
CA VAL A 33 12.90 -7.34 3.96
C VAL A 33 12.92 -8.78 3.48
N MET A 34 13.60 -9.06 2.38
CA MET A 34 13.71 -10.40 1.83
C MET A 34 14.83 -11.20 2.53
N VAL A 35 14.51 -11.73 3.70
CA VAL A 35 15.45 -12.56 4.49
C VAL A 35 15.22 -14.02 4.12
N ASN A 36 16.31 -14.73 3.74
CA ASN A 36 16.33 -16.16 3.44
C ASN A 36 15.33 -16.61 2.35
N PRO A 37 15.53 -16.21 1.09
CA PRO A 37 14.67 -16.65 0.00
C PRO A 37 14.78 -18.16 -0.17
N ALA A 38 13.63 -18.86 -0.16
CA ALA A 38 13.55 -20.28 -0.47
C ALA A 38 13.32 -20.47 -1.98
N ILE A 39 14.17 -21.27 -2.64
CA ILE A 39 13.97 -21.60 -4.06
C ILE A 39 12.95 -22.73 -4.18
N SER A 40 11.95 -22.55 -5.03
CA SER A 40 10.87 -23.50 -5.23
C SER A 40 10.64 -23.81 -6.72
N ASP A 41 10.52 -25.10 -7.04
CA ASP A 41 10.15 -25.58 -8.37
C ASP A 41 8.62 -25.60 -8.60
N ARG A 42 7.83 -25.30 -7.56
CA ARG A 42 6.36 -25.48 -7.54
C ARG A 42 5.58 -24.22 -7.88
N ILE A 43 6.27 -23.08 -8.01
CA ILE A 43 5.63 -21.76 -8.20
C ILE A 43 6.18 -21.09 -9.46
N ASN A 44 5.35 -20.22 -10.07
CA ASN A 44 5.71 -19.46 -11.27
C ASN A 44 5.93 -17.97 -11.00
N SER A 45 5.64 -17.52 -9.77
CA SER A 45 5.80 -16.15 -9.30
C SER A 45 6.35 -16.18 -7.88
N ILE A 46 6.97 -15.10 -7.43
CA ILE A 46 7.44 -15.00 -6.04
C ILE A 46 6.22 -14.96 -5.12
N LYS A 47 6.25 -15.76 -4.06
CA LYS A 47 5.20 -15.81 -3.04
C LYS A 47 5.79 -15.59 -1.66
N ARG A 48 5.09 -14.81 -0.86
CA ARG A 48 5.38 -14.67 0.57
C ARG A 48 4.61 -15.71 1.37
N ILE A 49 5.22 -16.27 2.41
CA ILE A 49 4.51 -17.07 3.39
C ILE A 49 3.56 -16.17 4.18
N GLU A 50 2.32 -16.62 4.41
CA GLU A 50 1.24 -15.76 4.93
C GLU A 50 1.55 -15.06 6.25
N THR A 51 2.29 -15.72 7.13
CA THR A 51 2.55 -15.26 8.50
C THR A 51 3.96 -14.73 8.74
N ASP A 52 4.77 -14.60 7.67
CA ASP A 52 6.16 -14.18 7.79
C ASP A 52 6.67 -13.48 6.51
N ASN A 53 7.80 -12.80 6.60
CA ASN A 53 8.51 -12.21 5.47
C ASN A 53 9.55 -13.19 4.88
N ILE A 54 9.16 -14.44 4.72
CA ILE A 54 9.90 -15.46 3.97
C ILE A 54 9.31 -15.53 2.56
N PHE A 55 10.16 -15.39 1.55
CA PHE A 55 9.75 -15.34 0.15
C PHE A 55 10.23 -16.57 -0.58
N GLU A 56 9.29 -17.31 -1.18
CA GLU A 56 9.59 -18.40 -2.09
C GLU A 56 9.85 -17.83 -3.48
N ILE A 57 11.03 -18.11 -4.03
CA ILE A 57 11.45 -17.63 -5.35
C ILE A 57 11.33 -18.80 -6.34
N PRO A 58 10.64 -18.60 -7.49
CA PRO A 58 10.55 -19.64 -8.50
C PRO A 58 11.91 -19.88 -9.15
N LYS A 59 12.31 -21.14 -9.30
CA LYS A 59 13.53 -21.52 -10.00
C LYS A 59 13.55 -21.02 -11.45
N THR A 60 12.37 -20.93 -12.06
CA THR A 60 12.18 -20.39 -13.41
C THR A 60 12.58 -18.91 -13.54
N LEU A 61 12.74 -18.19 -12.43
CA LEU A 61 13.22 -16.80 -12.47
C LEU A 61 14.62 -16.70 -13.07
N GLU A 62 15.48 -17.69 -12.86
CA GLU A 62 16.84 -17.71 -13.39
C GLU A 62 16.85 -17.69 -14.93
N SER A 63 15.89 -18.36 -15.58
CA SER A 63 15.78 -18.45 -17.04
C SER A 63 15.05 -17.27 -17.71
N LYS A 64 14.36 -16.41 -16.95
CA LYS A 64 13.66 -15.25 -17.50
C LYS A 64 14.63 -14.14 -17.85
N GLN A 65 14.45 -13.51 -19.01
CA GLN A 65 15.24 -12.34 -19.41
C GLN A 65 14.84 -11.09 -18.62
N THR A 66 13.54 -10.91 -18.41
CA THR A 66 12.98 -9.81 -17.62
C THR A 66 11.89 -10.33 -16.68
N PHE A 67 11.79 -9.71 -15.52
CA PHE A 67 10.77 -10.02 -14.52
C PHE A 67 10.58 -8.82 -13.61
N GLU A 68 9.32 -8.53 -13.30
CA GLU A 68 8.97 -7.52 -12.30
C GLU A 68 7.80 -8.06 -11.47
N GLN A 69 7.87 -7.87 -10.15
CA GLN A 69 6.80 -8.23 -9.24
C GLN A 69 6.85 -7.38 -7.97
N GLU A 70 5.68 -6.96 -7.53
CA GLU A 70 5.45 -6.32 -6.23
C GLU A 70 4.81 -7.34 -5.29
N ILE A 71 5.34 -7.47 -4.08
CA ILE A 71 4.87 -8.42 -3.07
C ILE A 71 4.72 -7.69 -1.74
N PRO A 72 3.50 -7.60 -1.17
CA PRO A 72 3.30 -7.02 0.15
C PRO A 72 4.10 -7.78 1.22
N TYR A 73 4.76 -7.06 2.12
CA TYR A 73 5.36 -7.69 3.28
C TYR A 73 4.41 -7.75 4.48
N TYR A 74 4.66 -8.69 5.37
CA TYR A 74 3.85 -8.93 6.56
C TYR A 74 4.34 -8.06 7.71
N ASN A 75 3.41 -7.61 8.56
CA ASN A 75 3.66 -6.75 9.72
C ASN A 75 4.40 -5.48 9.32
N ALA A 76 3.78 -4.73 8.41
CA ALA A 76 4.37 -3.56 7.77
C ALA A 76 4.83 -2.50 8.79
N SER A 77 4.12 -2.30 9.89
CA SER A 77 4.54 -1.36 10.94
C SER A 77 5.91 -1.72 11.51
N LYS A 78 6.16 -2.98 11.81
CA LYS A 78 7.45 -3.45 12.33
C LYS A 78 8.57 -3.34 11.29
N VAL A 79 8.27 -3.71 10.05
CA VAL A 79 9.22 -3.60 8.93
C VAL A 79 9.58 -2.14 8.70
N ASN A 80 8.60 -1.23 8.65
CA ASN A 80 8.83 0.20 8.47
C ASN A 80 9.70 0.80 9.57
N MET A 81 9.51 0.41 10.82
CA MET A 81 10.40 0.83 11.92
C MET A 81 11.85 0.38 11.66
N THR A 82 12.06 -0.87 11.25
CA THR A 82 13.39 -1.39 10.94
C THR A 82 14.03 -0.67 9.77
N LEU A 83 13.26 -0.39 8.72
CA LEU A 83 13.71 0.38 7.56
C LEU A 83 14.08 1.81 7.95
N LEU A 84 13.24 2.45 8.77
CA LEU A 84 13.48 3.80 9.25
C LEU A 84 14.74 3.87 10.12
N GLN A 85 14.95 2.91 11.01
CA GLN A 85 16.20 2.80 11.80
C GLN A 85 17.43 2.74 10.89
N LYS A 86 17.39 1.94 9.82
CA LYS A 86 18.49 1.85 8.86
C LYS A 86 18.73 3.17 8.13
N LEU A 87 17.67 3.87 7.73
CA LEU A 87 17.76 5.13 7.01
C LEU A 87 18.31 6.26 7.87
N ILE A 88 17.92 6.31 9.14
CA ILE A 88 18.34 7.37 10.07
C ILE A 88 19.71 7.03 10.69
N GLY A 89 20.04 5.74 10.81
CA GLY A 89 21.25 5.28 11.51
C GLY A 89 21.13 5.34 13.03
N ASP A 90 19.90 5.40 13.57
CA ASP A 90 19.63 5.51 15.01
C ASP A 90 18.41 4.67 15.41
N THR A 91 18.18 4.52 16.71
CA THR A 91 17.06 3.75 17.25
C THR A 91 15.74 4.50 17.04
N VAL A 92 14.74 3.80 16.48
CA VAL A 92 13.37 4.29 16.32
C VAL A 92 12.46 3.54 17.30
N ILE A 93 11.71 4.29 18.09
CA ILE A 93 10.76 3.74 19.07
C ILE A 93 9.36 4.25 18.71
N GLN A 94 8.40 3.32 18.66
CA GLN A 94 6.99 3.68 18.49
C GLN A 94 6.40 4.11 19.84
N HIS A 95 5.84 5.30 19.88
CA HIS A 95 5.11 5.81 21.04
C HIS A 95 3.67 6.14 20.68
N ASN A 96 2.74 5.79 21.56
CA ASN A 96 1.36 6.23 21.50
C ASN A 96 1.23 7.56 22.26
N ILE A 97 1.46 8.64 21.54
CA ILE A 97 1.22 10.00 22.04
C ILE A 97 0.16 10.68 21.19
N SER A 98 -0.69 11.49 21.82
CA SER A 98 -1.51 12.44 21.06
C SER A 98 -0.60 13.54 20.48
N LEU A 99 -0.87 13.93 19.22
CA LEU A 99 -0.28 15.16 18.68
C LEU A 99 -0.79 16.33 19.51
N ASP A 100 0.14 17.15 20.00
CA ASP A 100 -0.22 18.40 20.63
C ASP A 100 -0.30 19.53 19.59
N ASP A 101 -0.76 20.70 20.03
CA ASP A 101 -0.92 21.88 19.16
C ASP A 101 0.41 22.43 18.61
N TYR A 102 1.54 21.92 19.09
CA TYR A 102 2.89 22.31 18.65
C TYR A 102 3.48 21.39 17.57
N ALA A 103 2.73 20.36 17.15
CA ALA A 103 3.20 19.47 16.09
C ALA A 103 3.39 20.24 14.76
N LEU A 104 4.60 20.18 14.22
CA LEU A 104 4.92 20.86 12.95
C LEU A 104 4.55 19.94 11.77
N ALA A 105 3.64 20.45 10.91
CA ALA A 105 3.36 19.80 9.65
C ALA A 105 4.48 20.09 8.64
N LYS A 106 5.00 19.03 8.01
CA LYS A 106 5.90 19.13 6.85
C LYS A 106 5.19 18.64 5.60
N TYR A 107 5.19 19.47 4.58
CA TYR A 107 4.61 19.15 3.28
C TYR A 107 5.73 18.74 2.32
N SER A 108 5.56 17.60 1.63
CA SER A 108 6.57 17.08 0.70
C SER A 108 6.28 17.44 -0.75
N CYS A 109 5.05 17.24 -1.21
CA CYS A 109 4.63 17.51 -2.57
C CYS A 109 3.17 17.96 -2.64
N PRO A 110 2.76 18.66 -3.72
CA PRO A 110 1.37 19.04 -3.94
C PRO A 110 0.46 17.83 -4.08
N LEU A 111 -0.79 17.94 -3.62
CA LEU A 111 -1.81 16.88 -3.73
C LEU A 111 -2.03 16.42 -5.17
N ASP A 112 -2.02 17.36 -6.13
CA ASP A 112 -2.15 17.03 -7.56
C ASP A 112 -1.07 16.07 -8.06
N THR A 113 0.15 16.17 -7.52
CA THR A 113 1.25 15.26 -7.85
C THR A 113 0.96 13.85 -7.33
N VAL A 114 0.42 13.75 -6.12
CA VAL A 114 0.03 12.46 -5.52
C VAL A 114 -1.11 11.82 -6.33
N ILE A 115 -2.18 12.58 -6.62
CA ILE A 115 -3.33 12.10 -7.40
C ILE A 115 -2.88 11.67 -8.80
N ARG A 116 -2.05 12.48 -9.47
CA ARG A 116 -1.51 12.14 -10.79
C ARG A 116 -0.74 10.83 -10.76
N ARG A 117 0.16 10.65 -9.79
CA ARG A 117 0.92 9.41 -9.61
C ARG A 117 -0.01 8.23 -9.39
N MET A 118 -0.95 8.35 -8.46
CA MET A 118 -1.95 7.33 -8.16
C MET A 118 -2.69 6.87 -9.42
N LEU A 119 -3.19 7.81 -10.23
CA LEU A 119 -3.93 7.48 -11.45
C LEU A 119 -3.04 6.91 -12.57
N GLN A 120 -1.80 7.38 -12.72
CA GLN A 120 -0.91 6.93 -13.78
C GLN A 120 -0.42 5.50 -13.61
N VAL A 121 -0.15 5.09 -12.35
CA VAL A 121 0.38 3.75 -12.06
C VAL A 121 -0.65 2.84 -11.39
N SER A 122 -1.88 3.34 -11.21
CA SER A 122 -2.95 2.60 -10.51
C SER A 122 -2.52 2.18 -9.09
N ASP A 123 -2.00 3.15 -8.32
CA ASP A 123 -1.47 2.91 -6.98
C ASP A 123 -2.61 2.75 -5.97
N ASN A 124 -2.92 1.52 -5.64
CA ASN A 124 -4.01 1.17 -4.73
C ASN A 124 -3.76 1.67 -3.31
N MET A 125 -2.51 1.66 -2.85
CA MET A 125 -2.17 2.15 -1.52
C MET A 125 -2.40 3.65 -1.40
N LEU A 126 -1.96 4.44 -2.39
CA LEU A 126 -2.23 5.87 -2.40
C LEU A 126 -3.72 6.15 -2.43
N ALA A 127 -4.51 5.38 -3.19
CA ALA A 127 -5.97 5.54 -3.24
C ALA A 127 -6.63 5.30 -1.88
N GLU A 128 -6.27 4.23 -1.17
CA GLU A 128 -6.76 3.94 0.17
C GLU A 128 -6.35 5.01 1.19
N HIS A 129 -5.09 5.47 1.14
CA HIS A 129 -4.61 6.51 2.06
C HIS A 129 -5.29 7.85 1.79
N LEU A 130 -5.55 8.22 0.54
CA LEU A 130 -6.28 9.43 0.20
C LEU A 130 -7.73 9.36 0.69
N LEU A 131 -8.39 8.21 0.60
CA LEU A 131 -9.73 8.02 1.15
C LEU A 131 -9.73 8.19 2.67
N LEU A 132 -8.76 7.60 3.39
CA LEU A 132 -8.62 7.76 4.83
C LEU A 132 -8.29 9.20 5.22
N ALA A 133 -7.43 9.88 4.46
CA ALA A 133 -7.11 11.30 4.69
C ALA A 133 -8.34 12.19 4.50
N ALA A 134 -9.13 11.94 3.46
CA ALA A 134 -10.42 12.62 3.24
C ALA A 134 -11.39 12.34 4.39
N GLY A 135 -11.44 11.10 4.87
CA GLY A 135 -12.23 10.70 6.03
C GLY A 135 -11.87 11.48 7.28
N MET A 136 -10.59 11.62 7.56
CA MET A 136 -10.12 12.39 8.72
C MET A 136 -10.60 13.85 8.66
N VAL A 137 -10.55 14.46 7.48
CA VAL A 137 -11.01 15.86 7.30
C VAL A 137 -12.53 15.99 7.39
N LEU A 138 -13.28 15.05 6.83
CA LEU A 138 -14.74 15.13 6.74
C LEU A 138 -15.46 14.65 8.00
N THR A 139 -14.87 13.71 8.72
CA THR A 139 -15.57 12.95 9.74
C THR A 139 -14.80 12.84 11.08
N ASP A 140 -13.58 13.38 11.13
CA ASP A 140 -12.64 13.20 12.25
C ASP A 140 -12.39 11.71 12.57
N SER A 141 -12.40 10.86 11.53
CA SER A 141 -12.26 9.42 11.66
C SER A 141 -11.42 8.82 10.54
N LEU A 142 -10.58 7.84 10.89
CA LEU A 142 -9.80 7.01 9.94
C LEU A 142 -10.56 5.72 9.60
N SER A 143 -11.85 5.81 9.32
CA SER A 143 -12.69 4.69 8.91
C SER A 143 -13.11 4.82 7.47
N THR A 144 -12.71 3.87 6.62
CA THR A 144 -13.12 3.78 5.21
C THR A 144 -14.63 3.72 5.07
N ASP A 145 -15.29 2.85 5.81
CA ASP A 145 -16.76 2.67 5.74
C ASP A 145 -17.51 3.94 6.14
N TYR A 146 -17.07 4.58 7.22
CA TYR A 146 -17.71 5.81 7.69
C TYR A 146 -17.51 6.96 6.69
N THR A 147 -16.31 7.07 6.13
CA THR A 147 -16.00 8.07 5.10
C THR A 147 -16.87 7.86 3.85
N ILE A 148 -16.92 6.63 3.34
CA ILE A 148 -17.71 6.29 2.15
C ILE A 148 -19.19 6.61 2.38
N ASN A 149 -19.75 6.23 3.53
CA ASN A 149 -21.15 6.52 3.84
C ASN A 149 -21.42 8.03 3.91
N THR A 150 -20.54 8.80 4.58
CA THR A 150 -20.66 10.25 4.66
C THR A 150 -20.60 10.92 3.28
N VAL A 151 -19.69 10.49 2.42
CA VAL A 151 -19.60 11.01 1.03
C VAL A 151 -20.83 10.65 0.21
N LYS A 152 -21.33 9.42 0.34
CA LYS A 152 -22.57 8.97 -0.35
C LYS A 152 -23.77 9.81 0.06
N GLU A 153 -23.93 10.07 1.35
CA GLU A 153 -25.05 10.84 1.88
C GLU A 153 -24.96 12.34 1.55
N SER A 154 -23.77 12.90 1.43
CA SER A 154 -23.55 14.32 1.19
C SER A 154 -23.39 14.66 -0.29
N LEU A 155 -22.40 14.08 -0.96
CA LEU A 155 -22.01 14.45 -2.32
C LEU A 155 -22.70 13.61 -3.40
N MET A 156 -23.06 12.37 -3.09
CA MET A 156 -23.67 11.44 -4.05
C MET A 156 -25.19 11.30 -3.90
N LYS A 157 -25.79 12.08 -3.00
CA LYS A 157 -27.23 12.03 -2.69
C LYS A 157 -28.14 12.18 -3.92
N ASN A 158 -27.71 12.92 -4.92
CA ASN A 158 -28.51 13.23 -6.11
C ASN A 158 -28.16 12.34 -7.32
N LEU A 159 -27.33 11.32 -7.15
CA LEU A 159 -27.07 10.38 -8.23
C LEU A 159 -28.32 9.55 -8.53
N PRO A 160 -28.66 9.36 -9.83
CA PRO A 160 -29.90 8.72 -10.24
C PRO A 160 -29.94 7.21 -9.98
N SER A 161 -28.85 6.61 -9.56
CA SER A 161 -28.72 5.16 -9.37
C SER A 161 -28.00 4.80 -8.09
N GLN A 162 -28.19 3.55 -7.65
CA GLN A 162 -27.47 3.01 -6.51
C GLN A 162 -25.98 2.82 -6.88
N VAL A 163 -25.12 3.49 -6.12
CA VAL A 163 -23.67 3.29 -6.16
C VAL A 163 -23.28 2.40 -5.00
N PHE A 164 -22.65 1.27 -5.29
CA PHE A 164 -22.00 0.42 -4.31
C PHE A 164 -20.51 0.76 -4.32
N TRP A 165 -20.03 1.30 -3.25
CA TRP A 165 -18.64 1.72 -3.07
C TRP A 165 -18.10 1.09 -1.80
N ALA A 166 -17.01 0.30 -1.92
CA ALA A 166 -16.48 -0.53 -0.84
C ALA A 166 -15.04 -0.15 -0.42
N ASP A 167 -14.24 0.44 -1.32
CA ASP A 167 -12.83 0.79 -1.05
C ASP A 167 -12.37 1.98 -1.90
N GLY A 168 -11.23 2.56 -1.51
CA GLY A 168 -10.61 3.67 -2.23
C GLY A 168 -9.90 3.25 -3.50
N SER A 169 -9.39 2.02 -3.55
CA SER A 169 -8.56 1.50 -4.64
C SER A 169 -9.35 1.04 -5.86
N GLY A 170 -10.62 0.71 -5.69
CA GLY A 170 -11.43 0.13 -6.74
C GLY A 170 -11.18 -1.37 -6.99
N LEU A 171 -10.35 -2.03 -6.18
CA LEU A 171 -10.06 -3.46 -6.32
C LEU A 171 -11.22 -4.36 -5.92
N SER A 172 -12.06 -3.91 -4.99
CA SER A 172 -13.17 -4.69 -4.51
C SER A 172 -14.21 -4.93 -5.62
N ARG A 173 -14.62 -6.18 -5.80
CA ARG A 173 -15.73 -6.56 -6.69
C ARG A 173 -17.09 -6.02 -6.24
N TYR A 174 -17.14 -5.47 -5.03
CA TYR A 174 -18.33 -4.82 -4.49
C TYR A 174 -18.47 -3.36 -4.95
N ASN A 175 -17.41 -2.76 -5.53
CA ASN A 175 -17.55 -1.49 -6.22
C ASN A 175 -18.39 -1.67 -7.48
N ARG A 176 -19.58 -1.09 -7.52
CA ARG A 176 -20.52 -1.21 -8.64
C ARG A 176 -21.28 0.09 -8.85
N CYS A 177 -21.38 0.51 -10.09
CA CYS A 177 -22.22 1.61 -10.53
C CYS A 177 -22.91 1.22 -11.84
N THR A 178 -24.01 1.87 -12.15
CA THR A 178 -24.66 1.70 -13.47
C THR A 178 -24.12 2.73 -14.46
N PRO A 179 -24.17 2.47 -15.78
CA PRO A 179 -23.73 3.44 -16.79
C PRO A 179 -24.48 4.77 -16.78
N ALA A 180 -25.63 4.82 -16.11
CA ALA A 180 -26.47 6.02 -15.96
C ALA A 180 -26.20 6.77 -14.63
N SER A 181 -25.16 6.39 -13.92
CA SER A 181 -24.80 6.98 -12.62
C SER A 181 -23.89 8.18 -12.77
#